data_e78a822bb3e065122138d8b31d6c11ea
#
_entry.id   e78a822bb3e065122138d8b31d6c11ea
#
_cell.length_a   1.000
_cell.length_b   1.000
_cell.length_c   1.000
_cell.angle_alpha   90.00
_cell.angle_beta   90.00
_cell.angle_gamma   90.00
#
_symmetry.space_group_name_H-M   'P 1'
#
loop_
_entity.id
_entity.type
_entity.pdbx_description
1 polymer ?
#
loop_
_entity_poly.entity_id
_entity_poly.type
_entity_poly.pdbx_seq_one_letter_code
_entity_poly.pdbx_strand_id
1 'polypeptide(L)'
;AQRGADVTGIDMGEAPLNIAKLHALESGVSVKYQQIPVEQLAEEMPASFDVVTCLEMLEHVPDPASIIQACYKLVKPGGMVFFSTINRNPKAYAMAIIGAEYIMRMLPAGTHDYDKFIKPSELTRWCRAADLSVLDMTGMIYNPLTQEYSLKDQDVDVNYLVATRREDA
;
A
#
# COMPACT_ATOMS: atom_id res chain seq x y z
N ALA A 1 -7.04 -5.24 13.66
CA ALA A 1 -8.11 -5.30 14.67
C ALA A 1 -8.27 -6.71 15.25
N GLN A 2 -8.45 -7.77 14.45
CA GLN A 2 -8.66 -9.16 14.94
C GLN A 2 -7.57 -9.66 15.92
N ARG A 3 -6.35 -9.16 15.80
CA ARG A 3 -5.21 -9.50 16.67
C ARG A 3 -4.98 -8.50 17.81
N GLY A 4 -5.95 -7.63 18.11
CA GLY A 4 -5.89 -6.68 19.22
C GLY A 4 -5.26 -5.32 18.92
N ALA A 5 -4.96 -5.01 17.66
CA ALA A 5 -4.49 -3.68 17.27
C ALA A 5 -5.64 -2.64 17.30
N ASP A 6 -5.37 -1.43 17.75
CA ASP A 6 -6.23 -0.27 17.52
C ASP A 6 -5.96 0.25 16.10
N VAL A 7 -6.96 0.14 15.23
CA VAL A 7 -6.80 0.37 13.79
C VAL A 7 -7.59 1.60 13.35
N THR A 8 -6.93 2.50 12.63
CA THR A 8 -7.55 3.59 11.88
C THR A 8 -7.42 3.31 10.39
N GLY A 9 -8.52 3.30 9.67
CA GLY A 9 -8.57 3.17 8.22
C GLY A 9 -9.03 4.48 7.59
N ILE A 10 -8.37 4.90 6.53
CA ILE A 10 -8.73 6.12 5.78
C ILE A 10 -8.90 5.82 4.31
N ASP A 11 -9.78 6.56 3.67
CA ASP A 11 -9.97 6.58 2.23
C ASP A 11 -10.60 7.92 1.83
N MET A 12 -10.40 8.36 0.59
CA MET A 12 -11.06 9.54 0.03
C MET A 12 -12.47 9.23 -0.47
N GLY A 13 -12.76 7.98 -0.79
CA GLY A 13 -14.04 7.51 -1.31
C GLY A 13 -15.00 7.10 -0.19
N GLU A 14 -16.22 7.62 -0.23
CA GLU A 14 -17.27 7.23 0.71
C GLU A 14 -17.69 5.75 0.49
N ALA A 15 -17.81 5.31 -0.75
CA ALA A 15 -18.23 3.96 -1.07
C ALA A 15 -17.29 2.86 -0.54
N PRO A 16 -15.95 2.93 -0.73
CA PRO A 16 -15.00 2.01 -0.10
C PRO A 16 -15.11 1.99 1.43
N LEU A 17 -15.26 3.15 2.06
CA LEU A 17 -15.40 3.25 3.51
C LEU A 17 -16.67 2.59 4.02
N ASN A 18 -17.79 2.72 3.30
CA ASN A 18 -19.05 2.08 3.67
C ASN A 18 -18.94 0.55 3.56
N ILE A 19 -18.28 0.03 2.52
CA ILE A 19 -18.00 -1.41 2.38
C ILE A 19 -17.09 -1.88 3.53
N ALA A 20 -16.05 -1.14 3.85
CA ALA A 20 -15.12 -1.47 4.95
C ALA A 20 -15.83 -1.51 6.33
N LYS A 21 -16.74 -0.57 6.59
CA LYS A 21 -17.56 -0.55 7.81
C LYS A 21 -18.46 -1.77 7.91
N LEU A 22 -19.13 -2.16 6.81
CA LEU A 22 -19.97 -3.36 6.76
C LEU A 22 -19.14 -4.62 7.03
N HIS A 23 -17.99 -4.76 6.37
CA HIS A 23 -17.09 -5.88 6.58
C HIS A 23 -16.55 -5.94 8.02
N ALA A 24 -16.25 -4.81 8.65
CA ALA A 24 -15.84 -4.75 10.05
C ALA A 24 -16.96 -5.26 10.98
N LEU A 25 -18.21 -4.88 10.72
CA LEU A 25 -19.38 -5.37 11.46
C LEU A 25 -19.56 -6.88 11.31
N GLU A 26 -19.51 -7.40 10.08
CA GLU A 26 -19.61 -8.84 9.80
C GLU A 26 -18.49 -9.65 10.44
N SER A 27 -17.29 -9.09 10.49
CA SER A 27 -16.09 -9.71 11.10
C SER A 27 -16.01 -9.53 12.62
N GLY A 28 -16.95 -8.80 13.24
CA GLY A 28 -16.95 -8.53 14.67
C GLY A 28 -15.75 -7.73 15.17
N VAL A 29 -15.17 -6.86 14.33
CA VAL A 29 -14.01 -6.04 14.68
C VAL A 29 -14.38 -4.55 14.74
N SER A 30 -13.64 -3.80 15.57
CA SER A 30 -13.75 -2.34 15.63
C SER A 30 -12.58 -1.71 14.89
N VAL A 31 -12.90 -0.83 13.91
CA VAL A 31 -11.93 -0.02 13.18
C VAL A 31 -12.46 1.41 13.11
N LYS A 32 -11.61 2.39 13.35
CA LYS A 32 -11.95 3.81 13.19
C LYS A 32 -11.78 4.21 11.74
N TYR A 33 -12.89 4.36 11.00
CA TYR A 33 -12.85 4.78 9.60
C TYR A 33 -13.09 6.28 9.46
N GLN A 34 -12.27 6.95 8.65
CA GLN A 34 -12.37 8.38 8.36
C GLN A 34 -12.24 8.64 6.86
N GLN A 35 -13.08 9.53 6.34
CA GLN A 35 -12.96 10.06 4.98
C GLN A 35 -12.06 11.29 5.02
N ILE A 36 -10.75 11.09 4.80
CA ILE A 36 -9.74 12.14 4.95
C ILE A 36 -8.52 11.81 4.07
N PRO A 37 -7.88 12.81 3.44
CA PRO A 37 -6.58 12.62 2.80
C PRO A 37 -5.51 12.28 3.84
N VAL A 38 -4.56 11.43 3.48
CA VAL A 38 -3.47 11.03 4.40
C VAL A 38 -2.61 12.22 4.82
N GLU A 39 -2.42 13.20 3.95
CA GLU A 39 -1.67 14.42 4.25
C GLU A 39 -2.34 15.23 5.35
N GLN A 40 -3.67 15.35 5.33
CA GLN A 40 -4.41 16.04 6.38
C GLN A 40 -4.35 15.25 7.69
N LEU A 41 -4.54 13.93 7.65
CA LEU A 41 -4.40 13.09 8.85
C LEU A 41 -2.99 13.22 9.46
N ALA A 42 -1.96 13.35 8.63
CA ALA A 42 -0.58 13.53 9.09
C ALA A 42 -0.33 14.86 9.83
N GLU A 43 -1.09 15.90 9.50
CA GLU A 43 -1.06 17.17 10.26
C GLU A 43 -1.88 17.08 11.56
N GLU A 44 -2.99 16.31 11.56
CA GLU A 44 -3.85 16.16 12.74
C GLU A 44 -3.28 15.19 13.78
N MET A 45 -2.57 14.15 13.33
CA MET A 45 -2.09 13.04 14.17
C MET A 45 -0.61 12.70 13.92
N PRO A 46 0.31 13.66 14.00
CA PRO A 46 1.74 13.38 13.78
C PRO A 46 2.28 12.39 14.82
N ALA A 47 3.16 11.49 14.40
CA ALA A 47 3.83 10.49 15.24
C ALA A 47 2.88 9.73 16.17
N SER A 48 1.70 9.34 15.67
CA SER A 48 0.64 8.71 16.47
C SER A 48 0.53 7.21 16.29
N PHE A 49 1.11 6.65 15.22
CA PHE A 49 0.96 5.25 14.85
C PHE A 49 2.27 4.47 15.01
N ASP A 50 2.19 3.26 15.56
CA ASP A 50 3.34 2.36 15.66
C ASP A 50 3.66 1.73 14.29
N VAL A 51 2.61 1.51 13.49
CA VAL A 51 2.69 0.96 12.14
C VAL A 51 1.75 1.70 11.20
N VAL A 52 2.23 2.03 10.01
CA VAL A 52 1.43 2.56 8.90
C VAL A 52 1.50 1.59 7.72
N THR A 53 0.39 1.32 7.07
CA THR A 53 0.35 0.52 5.83
C THR A 53 -0.29 1.33 4.70
N CYS A 54 0.36 1.34 3.55
CA CYS A 54 -0.10 1.98 2.33
C CYS A 54 0.11 0.97 1.18
N LEU A 55 -0.94 0.17 0.91
CA LEU A 55 -0.83 -1.00 0.04
C LEU A 55 -1.68 -0.79 -1.22
N GLU A 56 -1.09 -1.04 -2.40
CA GLU A 56 -1.73 -0.95 -3.73
C GLU A 56 -2.47 0.40 -3.94
N MET A 57 -1.84 1.50 -3.53
CA MET A 57 -2.47 2.83 -3.59
C MET A 57 -1.57 3.86 -4.31
N LEU A 58 -0.25 3.71 -4.21
CA LEU A 58 0.69 4.71 -4.73
C LEU A 58 0.60 4.91 -6.25
N GLU A 59 0.26 3.87 -7.00
CA GLU A 59 0.04 3.92 -8.45
C GLU A 59 -1.26 4.64 -8.85
N HIS A 60 -2.13 4.95 -7.91
CA HIS A 60 -3.41 5.61 -8.17
C HIS A 60 -3.40 7.10 -7.82
N VAL A 61 -2.34 7.60 -7.21
CA VAL A 61 -2.24 9.01 -6.79
C VAL A 61 -1.37 9.83 -7.73
N PRO A 62 -1.62 11.15 -7.83
CA PRO A 62 -0.83 12.02 -8.71
C PRO A 62 0.59 12.28 -8.17
N ASP A 63 0.80 12.24 -6.86
CA ASP A 63 2.09 12.47 -6.20
C ASP A 63 2.36 11.41 -5.12
N PRO A 64 2.96 10.27 -5.48
CA PRO A 64 3.34 9.24 -4.52
C PRO A 64 4.33 9.71 -3.44
N ALA A 65 5.20 10.66 -3.76
CA ALA A 65 6.19 11.16 -2.81
C ALA A 65 5.53 11.93 -1.66
N SER A 66 4.47 12.71 -1.92
CA SER A 66 3.66 13.37 -0.89
C SER A 66 3.04 12.36 0.08
N ILE A 67 2.49 11.26 -0.44
CA ILE A 67 1.88 10.19 0.37
C ILE A 67 2.93 9.55 1.29
N ILE A 68 4.12 9.25 0.76
CA ILE A 68 5.21 8.65 1.54
C ILE A 68 5.67 9.60 2.66
N GLN A 69 5.77 10.90 2.36
CA GLN A 69 6.09 11.92 3.35
C GLN A 69 5.01 12.02 4.44
N ALA A 70 3.73 11.91 4.08
CA ALA A 70 2.63 11.86 5.06
C ALA A 70 2.70 10.60 5.93
N CYS A 71 3.00 9.44 5.36
CA CYS A 71 3.21 8.20 6.12
C CYS A 71 4.37 8.33 7.13
N TYR A 72 5.49 8.99 6.73
CA TYR A 72 6.58 9.30 7.66
C TYR A 72 6.13 10.18 8.83
N LYS A 73 5.33 11.22 8.56
CA LYS A 73 4.81 12.09 9.62
C LYS A 73 3.90 11.35 10.60
N LEU A 74 3.06 10.43 10.10
CA LEU A 74 2.11 9.64 10.89
C LEU A 74 2.80 8.64 11.82
N VAL A 75 3.85 7.97 11.33
CA VAL A 75 4.51 6.92 12.09
C VAL A 75 5.39 7.50 13.20
N LYS A 76 5.40 6.86 14.37
CA LYS A 76 6.29 7.22 15.50
C LYS A 76 7.76 6.99 15.14
N PRO A 77 8.71 7.70 15.77
CA PRO A 77 10.11 7.28 15.78
C PRO A 77 10.23 5.80 16.16
N GLY A 78 11.09 5.05 15.50
CA GLY A 78 11.22 3.59 15.64
C GLY A 78 10.11 2.76 15.01
N GLY A 79 9.02 3.38 14.56
CA GLY A 79 7.88 2.70 13.96
C GLY A 79 8.10 2.29 12.51
N MET A 80 7.19 1.47 11.99
CA MET A 80 7.31 0.82 10.68
C MET A 80 6.29 1.36 9.68
N VAL A 81 6.71 1.51 8.42
CA VAL A 81 5.80 1.77 7.32
C VAL A 81 5.98 0.69 6.24
N PHE A 82 4.85 0.15 5.80
CA PHE A 82 4.81 -0.85 4.74
C PHE A 82 4.12 -0.28 3.51
N PHE A 83 4.78 -0.39 2.37
CA PHE A 83 4.23 -0.03 1.06
C PHE A 83 4.11 -1.25 0.18
N SER A 84 3.10 -1.29 -0.70
CA SER A 84 3.08 -2.20 -1.84
C SER A 84 2.60 -1.47 -3.08
N THR A 85 3.07 -1.93 -4.24
CA THR A 85 2.68 -1.43 -5.56
C THR A 85 3.14 -2.37 -6.66
N ILE A 86 2.87 -2.01 -7.92
CA ILE A 86 3.21 -2.77 -9.12
C ILE A 86 4.45 -2.17 -9.76
N ASN A 87 5.42 -3.04 -10.13
CA ASN A 87 6.65 -2.64 -10.78
C ASN A 87 6.42 -2.23 -12.23
N ARG A 88 7.08 -1.17 -12.68
CA ARG A 88 7.04 -0.72 -14.07
C ARG A 88 8.06 -1.45 -14.94
N ASN A 89 7.66 -2.59 -15.48
CA ASN A 89 8.44 -3.37 -16.45
C ASN A 89 7.52 -4.17 -17.39
N PRO A 90 8.04 -4.73 -18.50
CA PRO A 90 7.22 -5.47 -19.48
C PRO A 90 6.54 -6.71 -18.90
N LYS A 91 7.14 -7.39 -17.92
CA LYS A 91 6.54 -8.56 -17.26
C LYS A 91 5.32 -8.15 -16.43
N ALA A 92 5.42 -7.08 -15.64
CA ALA A 92 4.32 -6.55 -14.88
C ALA A 92 3.17 -6.06 -15.80
N TYR A 93 3.50 -5.40 -16.92
CA TYR A 93 2.50 -5.03 -17.92
C TYR A 93 1.73 -6.26 -18.44
N ALA A 94 2.45 -7.31 -18.83
CA ALA A 94 1.83 -8.52 -19.36
C ALA A 94 0.96 -9.24 -18.31
N MET A 95 1.39 -9.28 -17.06
CA MET A 95 0.67 -9.99 -16.00
C MET A 95 -0.46 -9.18 -15.40
N ALA A 96 -0.23 -7.93 -15.01
CA ALA A 96 -1.22 -7.10 -14.33
C ALA A 96 -2.28 -6.55 -15.31
N ILE A 97 -1.90 -6.13 -16.50
CA ILE A 97 -2.83 -5.54 -17.47
C ILE A 97 -3.38 -6.63 -18.38
N ILE A 98 -2.54 -7.28 -19.19
CA ILE A 98 -3.03 -8.26 -20.18
C ILE A 98 -3.62 -9.49 -19.46
N GLY A 99 -2.91 -10.03 -18.48
CA GLY A 99 -3.33 -11.22 -17.74
C GLY A 99 -4.55 -10.99 -16.87
N ALA A 100 -4.49 -10.08 -15.91
CA ALA A 100 -5.54 -9.91 -14.93
C ALA A 100 -6.78 -9.19 -15.47
N GLU A 101 -6.62 -8.17 -16.32
CA GLU A 101 -7.76 -7.39 -16.82
C GLU A 101 -8.41 -8.02 -18.07
N TYR A 102 -7.63 -8.45 -19.05
CA TYR A 102 -8.18 -8.88 -20.35
C TYR A 102 -8.36 -10.39 -20.48
N ILE A 103 -7.46 -11.21 -19.96
CA ILE A 103 -7.53 -12.68 -20.07
C ILE A 103 -8.35 -13.28 -18.93
N MET A 104 -7.95 -13.07 -17.70
CA MET A 104 -8.61 -13.65 -16.51
C MET A 104 -9.84 -12.87 -16.07
N ARG A 105 -9.96 -11.61 -16.49
CA ARG A 105 -11.06 -10.70 -16.12
C ARG A 105 -11.29 -10.61 -14.61
N MET A 106 -10.21 -10.67 -13.84
CA MET A 106 -10.24 -10.53 -12.39
C MET A 106 -10.50 -9.09 -11.97
N LEU A 107 -10.13 -8.14 -12.84
CA LEU A 107 -10.32 -6.70 -12.67
C LEU A 107 -10.96 -6.10 -13.91
N PRO A 108 -11.70 -4.99 -13.79
CA PRO A 108 -12.23 -4.25 -14.95
C PRO A 108 -11.09 -3.79 -15.86
N ALA A 109 -11.30 -3.81 -17.17
CA ALA A 109 -10.34 -3.28 -18.14
C ALA A 109 -10.10 -1.79 -17.89
N GLY A 110 -8.80 -1.38 -17.89
CA GLY A 110 -8.40 0.00 -17.61
C GLY A 110 -8.27 0.32 -16.12
N THR A 111 -8.24 -0.68 -15.24
CA THR A 111 -7.96 -0.50 -13.82
C THR A 111 -6.55 0.02 -13.59
N HIS A 112 -5.58 -0.45 -14.40
CA HIS A 112 -4.18 -0.06 -14.26
C HIS A 112 -3.71 0.79 -15.45
N ASP A 113 -2.95 1.82 -15.12
CA ASP A 113 -2.21 2.67 -16.06
C ASP A 113 -0.72 2.36 -15.91
N TYR A 114 -0.11 1.77 -16.95
CA TYR A 114 1.29 1.36 -16.91
C TYR A 114 2.26 2.49 -16.56
N ASP A 115 1.97 3.71 -17.01
CA ASP A 115 2.83 4.87 -16.76
C ASP A 115 2.87 5.24 -15.27
N LYS A 116 1.87 4.83 -14.52
CA LYS A 116 1.77 5.04 -13.07
C LYS A 116 2.42 3.93 -12.24
N PHE A 117 2.80 2.82 -12.84
CA PHE A 117 3.55 1.78 -12.15
C PHE A 117 4.87 2.31 -11.62
N ILE A 118 5.32 1.81 -10.48
CA ILE A 118 6.44 2.37 -9.72
C ILE A 118 7.59 1.39 -9.67
N LYS A 119 8.77 1.80 -10.17
CA LYS A 119 9.96 0.96 -10.06
C LYS A 119 10.43 0.89 -8.60
N PRO A 120 10.98 -0.27 -8.16
CA PRO A 120 11.59 -0.40 -6.83
C PRO A 120 12.58 0.72 -6.49
N SER A 121 13.38 1.14 -7.47
CA SER A 121 14.35 2.23 -7.31
C SER A 121 13.72 3.61 -7.09
N GLU A 122 12.54 3.85 -7.69
CA GLU A 122 11.78 5.10 -7.50
C GLU A 122 11.20 5.14 -6.09
N LEU A 123 10.52 4.07 -5.67
CA LEU A 123 9.96 3.95 -4.32
C LEU A 123 11.04 4.08 -3.24
N THR A 124 12.17 3.36 -3.40
CA THR A 124 13.31 3.45 -2.49
C THR A 124 13.87 4.88 -2.39
N ARG A 125 13.97 5.59 -3.51
CA ARG A 125 14.43 6.97 -3.52
C ARG A 125 13.46 7.89 -2.76
N TRP A 126 12.15 7.75 -2.96
CA TRP A 126 11.15 8.54 -2.24
C TRP A 126 11.12 8.22 -0.74
N CYS A 127 11.24 6.95 -0.35
CA CYS A 127 11.37 6.56 1.05
C CYS A 127 12.58 7.23 1.72
N ARG A 128 13.75 7.17 1.07
CA ARG A 128 14.97 7.82 1.59
C ARG A 128 14.84 9.33 1.66
N ALA A 129 14.20 9.96 0.67
CA ALA A 129 13.95 11.41 0.68
C ALA A 129 12.98 11.85 1.79
N ALA A 130 12.16 10.91 2.29
CA ALA A 130 11.27 11.09 3.42
C ALA A 130 11.86 10.61 4.77
N ASP A 131 13.16 10.37 4.85
CA ASP A 131 13.87 9.86 6.04
C ASP A 131 13.30 8.51 6.56
N LEU A 132 12.81 7.66 5.64
CA LEU A 132 12.46 6.27 5.90
C LEU A 132 13.59 5.33 5.46
N SER A 133 14.16 4.59 6.40
CA SER A 133 15.15 3.54 6.11
C SER A 133 14.47 2.32 5.52
N VAL A 134 14.85 1.92 4.31
CA VAL A 134 14.36 0.69 3.67
C VAL A 134 15.08 -0.50 4.29
N LEU A 135 14.31 -1.39 4.92
CA LEU A 135 14.83 -2.58 5.61
C LEU A 135 14.79 -3.82 4.73
N ASP A 136 13.70 -3.99 3.99
CA ASP A 136 13.49 -5.19 3.17
C ASP A 136 12.58 -4.89 1.98
N MET A 137 12.69 -5.73 0.95
CA MET A 137 11.85 -5.68 -0.23
C MET A 137 11.58 -7.11 -0.72
N THR A 138 10.31 -7.47 -0.84
CA THR A 138 9.89 -8.82 -1.22
C THR A 138 8.79 -8.78 -2.28
N GLY A 139 8.74 -9.78 -3.14
CA GLY A 139 7.68 -9.93 -4.11
C GLY A 139 6.41 -10.52 -3.50
N MET A 140 5.27 -10.11 -4.01
CA MET A 140 3.97 -10.71 -3.73
C MET A 140 3.46 -11.41 -4.98
N ILE A 141 3.30 -12.73 -4.91
CA ILE A 141 2.89 -13.56 -6.04
C ILE A 141 1.51 -14.12 -5.79
N TYR A 142 0.62 -13.94 -6.75
CA TYR A 142 -0.69 -14.59 -6.77
C TYR A 142 -0.65 -15.85 -7.63
N ASN A 143 -1.11 -16.98 -7.07
CA ASN A 143 -1.29 -18.22 -7.81
C ASN A 143 -2.77 -18.35 -8.22
N PRO A 144 -3.10 -18.24 -9.51
CA PRO A 144 -4.50 -18.28 -9.96
C PRO A 144 -5.16 -19.67 -9.82
N LEU A 145 -4.36 -20.74 -9.69
CA LEU A 145 -4.89 -22.09 -9.54
C LEU A 145 -5.32 -22.37 -8.09
N THR A 146 -4.52 -21.93 -7.11
CA THR A 146 -4.83 -22.11 -5.68
C THR A 146 -5.57 -20.92 -5.09
N GLN A 147 -5.62 -19.80 -5.81
CA GLN A 147 -6.17 -18.52 -5.35
C GLN A 147 -5.47 -17.96 -4.09
N GLU A 148 -4.20 -18.29 -3.91
CA GLU A 148 -3.41 -17.91 -2.77
C GLU A 148 -2.33 -16.89 -3.14
N TYR A 149 -2.04 -15.98 -2.19
CA TYR A 149 -0.89 -15.09 -2.24
C TYR A 149 0.27 -15.68 -1.47
N SER A 150 1.47 -15.50 -1.97
CA SER A 150 2.71 -15.87 -1.29
C SER A 150 3.74 -14.75 -1.41
N LEU A 151 4.61 -14.65 -0.40
CA LEU A 151 5.78 -13.77 -0.47
C LEU A 151 6.96 -14.56 -1.04
N LYS A 152 7.75 -13.90 -1.87
CA LYS A 152 8.94 -14.49 -2.48
C LYS A 152 10.08 -13.49 -2.44
N ASP A 153 11.07 -13.80 -1.63
CA ASP A 153 12.24 -12.97 -1.46
C ASP A 153 12.89 -12.63 -2.81
N GLN A 154 13.25 -11.37 -2.99
CA GLN A 154 13.94 -10.85 -4.15
C GLN A 154 13.20 -10.92 -5.50
N ASP A 155 11.98 -11.47 -5.57
CA ASP A 155 11.17 -11.49 -6.80
C ASP A 155 10.24 -10.27 -6.86
N VAL A 156 10.81 -9.11 -7.11
CA VAL A 156 10.08 -7.82 -7.20
C VAL A 156 9.61 -7.52 -8.63
N ASP A 157 9.47 -8.53 -9.46
CA ASP A 157 9.19 -8.33 -10.88
C ASP A 157 7.79 -7.80 -11.20
N VAL A 158 6.79 -8.16 -10.39
CA VAL A 158 5.39 -7.71 -10.63
C VAL A 158 4.90 -6.89 -9.45
N ASN A 159 4.20 -7.50 -8.49
CA ASN A 159 3.84 -6.83 -7.25
C ASN A 159 4.95 -7.00 -6.21
N TYR A 160 5.23 -5.95 -5.48
CA TYR A 160 6.25 -6.00 -4.43
C TYR A 160 5.86 -5.18 -3.21
N LEU A 161 6.36 -5.62 -2.06
CA LEU A 161 6.22 -4.94 -0.78
C LEU A 161 7.57 -4.39 -0.33
N VAL A 162 7.53 -3.25 0.34
CA VAL A 162 8.70 -2.61 0.95
C VAL A 162 8.42 -2.37 2.41
N ALA A 163 9.29 -2.89 3.28
CA ALA A 163 9.30 -2.60 4.71
C ALA A 163 10.27 -1.47 4.99
N THR A 164 9.79 -0.42 5.64
CA THR A 164 10.62 0.73 6.01
C THR A 164 10.47 1.04 7.49
N ARG A 165 11.44 1.76 8.05
CA ARG A 165 11.42 2.25 9.43
C ARG A 165 11.70 3.74 9.47
N ARG A 166 10.98 4.47 10.31
CA ARG A 166 11.38 5.78 10.76
C ARG A 166 12.41 5.60 11.87
N GLU A 167 13.65 6.07 11.65
CA GLU A 167 14.69 5.96 12.67
C GLU A 167 14.34 6.78 13.93
N ASP A 168 14.87 6.34 15.05
CA ASP A 168 14.83 7.12 16.29
C ASP A 168 15.67 8.39 16.11
N ALA A 169 15.14 9.55 16.53
CA ALA A 169 15.84 10.83 16.44
C ALA A 169 16.90 10.99 17.54
#